data_f931f0d7dda0f417983ad8fa1df633cb
#
_entry.id   f931f0d7dda0f417983ad8fa1df633cb
#
_cell.length_a   1.000
_cell.length_b   1.000
_cell.length_c   1.000
_cell.angle_alpha   90.00
_cell.angle_beta   90.00
_cell.angle_gamma   90.00
#
_symmetry.space_group_name_H-M   'P 1'
#
loop_
_entity.id
_entity.type
_entity.pdbx_description
1 polymer ?
#
loop_
_entity_poly.entity_id
_entity_poly.type
_entity_poly.pdbx_seq_one_letter_code
_entity_poly.pdbx_strand_id
1 'polypeptide(L)'
;RSIPGFNITDALEKSSEYLESFGGHEGACGFTLKSDKELDDFVSTMNNIAEKEIKEEDLEKKIDVDTELLFDNINFNLVEEVDQLAPFGMGNTTPKFVSFGVRIDDMFLMGRDQNHIRLNLQQNGKTLQAVGFGIGKKWGDILNAGDLVDIVYDIGINEWNNKKDIQLKIVDIKKE
;
A
#
# COMPACT_ATOMS: atom_id res chain seq x y z
N ARG A 1 -1.56 11.63 13.80
CA ARG A 1 -0.56 11.18 12.82
C ARG A 1 -0.38 12.22 11.73
N SER A 2 0.84 12.39 11.25
CA SER A 2 1.18 13.24 10.10
C SER A 2 1.26 12.45 8.80
N ILE A 3 1.27 13.19 7.72
CA ILE A 3 1.68 12.72 6.38
C ILE A 3 2.96 13.48 5.98
N PRO A 4 3.73 12.99 5.01
CA PRO A 4 4.85 13.76 4.45
C PRO A 4 4.36 15.15 4.00
N GLY A 5 5.13 16.20 4.28
CA GLY A 5 4.77 17.58 3.94
C GLY A 5 3.91 18.30 4.97
N PHE A 6 3.36 17.62 5.99
CA PHE A 6 2.55 18.25 7.04
C PHE A 6 3.08 17.92 8.44
N ASN A 7 3.46 18.93 9.20
CA ASN A 7 3.95 18.78 10.58
C ASN A 7 2.80 18.94 11.57
N ILE A 8 2.37 17.82 12.19
CA ILE A 8 1.26 17.84 13.15
C ILE A 8 1.59 18.62 14.42
N THR A 9 2.86 18.71 14.83
CA THR A 9 3.28 19.47 16.01
C THR A 9 3.05 20.96 15.80
N ASP A 10 3.45 21.49 14.65
CA ASP A 10 3.24 22.89 14.31
C ASP A 10 1.75 23.23 14.19
N ALA A 11 0.95 22.30 13.66
CA ALA A 11 -0.51 22.49 13.59
C ALA A 11 -1.15 22.55 14.99
N LEU A 12 -0.70 21.69 15.94
CA LEU A 12 -1.15 21.74 17.31
C LEU A 12 -0.69 23.02 18.02
N GLU A 13 0.53 23.50 17.74
CA GLU A 13 1.02 24.76 18.30
C GLU A 13 0.16 25.96 17.85
N LYS A 14 -0.20 26.02 16.57
CA LYS A 14 -1.13 27.01 16.01
C LYS A 14 -2.55 26.92 16.59
N SER A 15 -2.91 25.76 17.15
CA SER A 15 -4.22 25.49 17.76
C SER A 15 -4.16 25.44 19.30
N SER A 16 -3.07 25.92 19.90
CA SER A 16 -2.78 25.78 21.34
C SER A 16 -3.80 26.49 22.24
N GLU A 17 -4.55 27.46 21.72
CA GLU A 17 -5.63 28.13 22.45
C GLU A 17 -6.73 27.17 22.93
N TYR A 18 -6.96 26.05 22.23
CA TYR A 18 -7.95 25.04 22.60
C TYR A 18 -7.38 23.92 23.48
N LEU A 19 -6.04 23.85 23.64
CA LEU A 19 -5.35 22.73 24.24
C LEU A 19 -4.90 23.03 25.67
N GLU A 20 -5.12 22.08 26.58
CA GLU A 20 -4.53 22.08 27.92
C GLU A 20 -3.07 21.66 27.87
N SER A 21 -2.79 20.63 27.06
CA SER A 21 -1.45 20.10 26.82
C SER A 21 -1.35 19.43 25.46
N PHE A 22 -0.18 19.48 24.87
CA PHE A 22 0.16 18.72 23.65
C PHE A 22 1.65 18.45 23.62
N GLY A 23 2.06 17.46 22.81
CA GLY A 23 3.47 17.13 22.60
C GLY A 23 3.64 15.90 21.74
N GLY A 24 4.85 15.75 21.21
CA GLY A 24 5.23 14.65 20.33
C GLY A 24 6.31 15.05 19.36
N HIS A 25 6.31 14.43 18.21
CA HIS A 25 7.22 14.68 17.08
C HIS A 25 6.43 15.05 15.84
N GLU A 26 7.12 15.59 14.82
CA GLU A 26 6.52 15.98 13.54
C GLU A 26 5.60 14.90 12.91
N GLY A 27 5.92 13.62 13.11
CA GLY A 27 5.18 12.47 12.56
C GLY A 27 4.00 11.98 13.42
N ALA A 28 3.95 12.32 14.73
CA ALA A 28 2.88 11.89 15.62
C ALA A 28 2.88 12.67 16.95
N CYS A 29 1.72 13.21 17.32
CA CYS A 29 1.51 13.93 18.56
C CYS A 29 0.32 13.40 19.34
N GLY A 30 0.31 13.68 20.65
CA GLY A 30 -0.83 13.58 21.53
C GLY A 30 -1.23 14.96 22.03
N PHE A 31 -2.48 15.12 22.40
CA PHE A 31 -3.00 16.38 22.98
C PHE A 31 -4.17 16.12 23.94
N THR A 32 -4.45 17.09 24.77
CA THR A 32 -5.64 17.15 25.66
C THR A 32 -6.33 18.46 25.41
N LEU A 33 -7.63 18.44 25.15
CA LEU A 33 -8.46 19.63 25.04
C LEU A 33 -8.70 20.26 26.45
N LYS A 34 -8.84 21.59 26.52
CA LYS A 34 -9.20 22.30 27.73
C LYS A 34 -10.58 21.88 28.24
N SER A 35 -11.52 21.65 27.32
CA SER A 35 -12.85 21.13 27.61
C SER A 35 -13.49 20.54 26.35
N ASP A 36 -14.53 19.72 26.52
CA ASP A 36 -15.31 19.17 25.39
C ASP A 36 -15.97 20.26 24.54
N LYS A 37 -16.16 21.44 25.09
CA LYS A 37 -16.75 22.59 24.36
C LYS A 37 -15.83 23.17 23.30
N GLU A 38 -14.53 22.94 23.43
CA GLU A 38 -13.51 23.41 22.47
C GLU A 38 -13.39 22.48 21.23
N LEU A 39 -14.04 21.31 21.24
CA LEU A 39 -13.84 20.28 20.23
C LEU A 39 -14.16 20.78 18.82
N ASP A 40 -15.32 21.42 18.65
CA ASP A 40 -15.78 21.85 17.31
C ASP A 40 -14.89 22.98 16.75
N ASP A 41 -14.48 23.93 17.58
CA ASP A 41 -13.60 25.03 17.20
C ASP A 41 -12.18 24.51 16.90
N PHE A 42 -11.68 23.58 17.71
CA PHE A 42 -10.41 22.91 17.47
C PHE A 42 -10.40 22.16 16.14
N VAL A 43 -11.43 21.35 15.87
CA VAL A 43 -11.56 20.59 14.61
C VAL A 43 -11.63 21.54 13.42
N SER A 44 -12.41 22.61 13.52
CA SER A 44 -12.53 23.61 12.47
C SER A 44 -11.18 24.28 12.19
N THR A 45 -10.46 24.67 13.25
CA THR A 45 -9.13 25.28 13.11
C THR A 45 -8.12 24.33 12.50
N MET A 46 -8.09 23.06 12.95
CA MET A 46 -7.21 22.04 12.38
C MET A 46 -7.48 21.77 10.90
N ASN A 47 -8.76 21.72 10.51
CA ASN A 47 -9.14 21.56 9.10
C ASN A 47 -8.69 22.76 8.26
N ASN A 48 -8.87 23.97 8.75
CA ASN A 48 -8.42 25.18 8.05
C ASN A 48 -6.89 25.24 7.90
N ILE A 49 -6.13 24.74 8.88
CA ILE A 49 -4.66 24.62 8.78
C ILE A 49 -4.31 23.58 7.73
N ALA A 50 -4.94 22.40 7.80
CA ALA A 50 -4.69 21.30 6.87
C ALA A 50 -5.00 21.71 5.41
N GLU A 51 -6.13 22.37 5.16
CA GLU A 51 -6.50 22.85 3.81
C GLU A 51 -5.50 23.87 3.22
N LYS A 52 -4.84 24.64 4.08
CA LYS A 52 -3.85 25.62 3.64
C LYS A 52 -2.45 25.05 3.42
N GLU A 53 -2.09 24.03 4.19
CA GLU A 53 -0.72 23.53 4.26
C GLU A 53 -0.51 22.22 3.50
N ILE A 54 -1.56 21.37 3.39
CA ILE A 54 -1.48 20.11 2.64
C ILE A 54 -1.77 20.39 1.17
N LYS A 55 -0.86 19.97 0.32
CA LYS A 55 -1.04 20.05 -1.13
C LYS A 55 -1.69 18.76 -1.64
N GLU A 56 -2.36 18.82 -2.79
CA GLU A 56 -2.95 17.63 -3.44
C GLU A 56 -1.92 16.53 -3.68
N GLU A 57 -0.68 16.90 -4.05
CA GLU A 57 0.43 15.97 -4.26
C GLU A 57 0.85 15.20 -2.99
N ASP A 58 0.59 15.75 -1.80
CA ASP A 58 0.88 15.11 -0.51
C ASP A 58 -0.18 14.08 -0.12
N LEU A 59 -1.37 14.16 -0.72
CA LEU A 59 -2.48 13.22 -0.53
C LEU A 59 -2.42 12.03 -1.50
N GLU A 60 -1.61 12.11 -2.54
CA GLU A 60 -1.41 11.01 -3.46
C GLU A 60 -0.69 9.85 -2.77
N LYS A 61 -1.30 8.67 -2.82
CA LYS A 61 -0.65 7.46 -2.32
C LYS A 61 0.50 7.08 -3.23
N LYS A 62 1.73 7.35 -2.80
CA LYS A 62 2.96 6.95 -3.48
C LYS A 62 3.41 5.59 -2.95
N ILE A 63 3.86 4.74 -3.86
CA ILE A 63 4.47 3.45 -3.52
C ILE A 63 5.87 3.45 -4.10
N ASP A 64 6.87 3.35 -3.21
CA ASP A 64 8.25 3.18 -3.64
C ASP A 64 8.41 1.77 -4.20
N VAL A 65 8.97 1.69 -5.39
CA VAL A 65 9.24 0.47 -6.13
C VAL A 65 10.74 0.37 -6.36
N ASP A 66 11.31 -0.79 -6.09
CA ASP A 66 12.76 -0.99 -6.20
C ASP A 66 13.19 -1.17 -7.66
N THR A 67 12.42 -1.91 -8.46
CA THR A 67 12.70 -2.09 -9.88
C THR A 67 11.50 -2.61 -10.67
N GLU A 68 11.53 -2.38 -11.99
CA GLU A 68 10.64 -3.04 -12.95
C GLU A 68 11.13 -4.46 -13.25
N LEU A 69 10.19 -5.41 -13.32
CA LEU A 69 10.46 -6.78 -13.75
C LEU A 69 9.53 -7.21 -14.88
N LEU A 70 10.10 -7.82 -15.91
CA LEU A 70 9.34 -8.63 -16.85
C LEU A 70 9.14 -10.04 -16.27
N PHE A 71 7.99 -10.66 -16.53
CA PHE A 71 7.70 -12.00 -16.00
C PHE A 71 8.76 -13.05 -16.43
N ASP A 72 9.37 -12.89 -17.59
CA ASP A 72 10.44 -13.77 -18.07
C ASP A 72 11.61 -13.84 -17.08
N ASN A 73 11.89 -12.74 -16.37
CA ASN A 73 12.99 -12.65 -15.42
C ASN A 73 12.63 -13.19 -14.03
N ILE A 74 11.34 -13.43 -13.74
CA ILE A 74 10.89 -13.96 -12.45
C ILE A 74 11.07 -15.47 -12.42
N ASN A 75 12.05 -15.97 -11.72
CA ASN A 75 12.37 -17.38 -11.57
C ASN A 75 12.78 -17.71 -10.13
N PHE A 76 12.98 -18.97 -9.80
CA PHE A 76 13.34 -19.39 -8.44
C PHE A 76 14.67 -18.80 -7.98
N ASN A 77 15.65 -18.62 -8.87
CA ASN A 77 16.91 -17.98 -8.55
C ASN A 77 16.71 -16.55 -8.04
N LEU A 78 15.88 -15.75 -8.72
CA LEU A 78 15.57 -14.39 -8.29
C LEU A 78 14.91 -14.39 -6.90
N VAL A 79 13.99 -15.34 -6.63
CA VAL A 79 13.37 -15.44 -5.30
C VAL A 79 14.42 -15.76 -4.23
N GLU A 80 15.34 -16.68 -4.50
CA GLU A 80 16.43 -17.02 -3.58
C GLU A 80 17.37 -15.83 -3.33
N GLU A 81 17.68 -15.04 -4.35
CA GLU A 81 18.49 -13.82 -4.23
C GLU A 81 17.79 -12.77 -3.36
N VAL A 82 16.48 -12.59 -3.55
CA VAL A 82 15.66 -11.69 -2.71
C VAL A 82 15.62 -12.18 -1.28
N ASP A 83 15.46 -13.48 -1.05
CA ASP A 83 15.44 -14.06 0.30
C ASP A 83 16.77 -13.87 1.06
N GLN A 84 17.90 -13.74 0.35
CA GLN A 84 19.20 -13.43 0.96
C GLN A 84 19.28 -12.02 1.55
N LEU A 85 18.39 -11.11 1.15
CA LEU A 85 18.30 -9.76 1.74
C LEU A 85 17.63 -9.76 3.12
N ALA A 86 16.99 -10.87 3.52
CA ALA A 86 16.34 -11.00 4.83
C ALA A 86 17.35 -10.93 6.00
N PRO A 87 16.94 -10.54 7.23
CA PRO A 87 15.54 -10.36 7.64
C PRO A 87 14.96 -8.99 7.25
N PHE A 88 13.70 -9.01 6.80
CA PHE A 88 12.97 -7.80 6.46
C PHE A 88 12.30 -7.18 7.69
N GLY A 89 12.18 -5.84 7.69
CA GLY A 89 11.57 -5.09 8.78
C GLY A 89 11.73 -3.58 8.61
N MET A 90 11.68 -2.82 9.70
CA MET A 90 11.92 -1.37 9.67
C MET A 90 13.36 -1.10 9.21
N GLY A 91 13.52 -0.27 8.18
CA GLY A 91 14.82 0.08 7.58
C GLY A 91 15.35 -0.92 6.55
N ASN A 92 14.74 -2.11 6.44
CA ASN A 92 15.02 -3.09 5.38
C ASN A 92 13.71 -3.72 4.92
N THR A 93 12.96 -3.00 4.09
CA THR A 93 11.64 -3.45 3.62
C THR A 93 11.78 -4.55 2.56
N THR A 94 10.77 -5.43 2.48
CA THR A 94 10.70 -6.40 1.39
C THR A 94 10.71 -5.66 0.06
N PRO A 95 11.59 -6.05 -0.89
CA PRO A 95 11.64 -5.43 -2.22
C PRO A 95 10.30 -5.49 -2.94
N LYS A 96 9.91 -4.37 -3.53
CA LYS A 96 8.70 -4.24 -4.34
C LYS A 96 9.07 -4.10 -5.81
N PHE A 97 8.40 -4.85 -6.61
CA PHE A 97 8.57 -4.88 -8.05
C PHE A 97 7.33 -4.34 -8.76
N VAL A 98 7.51 -3.80 -9.95
CA VAL A 98 6.41 -3.42 -10.84
C VAL A 98 6.51 -4.16 -12.15
N SER A 99 5.37 -4.58 -12.69
CA SER A 99 5.23 -5.05 -14.07
C SER A 99 4.10 -4.29 -14.73
N PHE A 100 4.36 -3.78 -15.92
CA PHE A 100 3.41 -3.00 -16.70
C PHE A 100 2.74 -3.85 -17.77
N GLY A 101 1.50 -3.50 -18.13
CA GLY A 101 0.78 -4.11 -19.26
C GLY A 101 0.57 -5.61 -19.09
N VAL A 102 0.33 -6.08 -17.89
CA VAL A 102 0.12 -7.49 -17.57
C VAL A 102 -1.33 -7.85 -17.82
N ARG A 103 -1.61 -8.92 -18.57
CA ARG A 103 -2.97 -9.37 -18.85
C ARG A 103 -3.49 -10.28 -17.73
N ILE A 104 -4.71 -10.07 -17.33
CA ILE A 104 -5.45 -10.97 -16.44
C ILE A 104 -6.03 -12.12 -17.27
N ASP A 105 -5.54 -13.34 -17.07
CA ASP A 105 -6.13 -14.54 -17.70
C ASP A 105 -7.36 -15.01 -16.93
N ASP A 106 -7.25 -15.10 -15.59
CA ASP A 106 -8.34 -15.51 -14.69
C ASP A 106 -8.32 -14.71 -13.40
N MET A 107 -9.48 -14.57 -12.78
CA MET A 107 -9.67 -13.90 -11.50
C MET A 107 -10.61 -14.71 -10.59
N PHE A 108 -10.23 -14.86 -9.32
CA PHE A 108 -11.01 -15.55 -8.30
C PHE A 108 -11.04 -14.74 -7.02
N LEU A 109 -12.23 -14.50 -6.50
CA LEU A 109 -12.40 -13.95 -5.17
C LEU A 109 -12.30 -15.07 -4.12
N MET A 110 -11.59 -14.81 -3.03
CA MET A 110 -11.27 -15.79 -2.00
C MET A 110 -11.58 -15.24 -0.60
N GLY A 111 -11.69 -16.19 0.35
CA GLY A 111 -12.04 -15.88 1.73
C GLY A 111 -13.55 -15.87 1.95
N ARG A 112 -13.97 -15.98 3.23
CA ARG A 112 -15.38 -16.09 3.61
C ARG A 112 -16.22 -14.90 3.14
N ASP A 113 -15.60 -13.70 3.15
CA ASP A 113 -16.27 -12.44 2.77
C ASP A 113 -15.78 -11.90 1.42
N GLN A 114 -15.12 -12.75 0.59
CA GLN A 114 -14.53 -12.36 -0.70
C GLN A 114 -13.54 -11.18 -0.60
N ASN A 115 -12.84 -11.10 0.53
CA ASN A 115 -11.92 -9.99 0.81
C ASN A 115 -10.56 -10.12 0.10
N HIS A 116 -10.25 -11.28 -0.45
CA HIS A 116 -8.98 -11.55 -1.11
C HIS A 116 -9.21 -11.85 -2.59
N ILE A 117 -8.20 -11.60 -3.40
CA ILE A 117 -8.24 -11.86 -4.84
C ILE A 117 -7.05 -12.73 -5.23
N ARG A 118 -7.29 -13.69 -6.10
CA ARG A 118 -6.26 -14.44 -6.80
C ARG A 118 -6.38 -14.19 -8.28
N LEU A 119 -5.28 -13.82 -8.91
CA LEU A 119 -5.19 -13.56 -10.33
C LEU A 119 -4.21 -14.56 -10.96
N ASN A 120 -4.54 -15.06 -12.14
CA ASN A 120 -3.58 -15.64 -13.06
C ASN A 120 -3.22 -14.55 -14.06
N LEU A 121 -1.98 -14.13 -14.02
CA LEU A 121 -1.47 -12.98 -14.77
C LEU A 121 -0.50 -13.45 -15.84
N GLN A 122 -0.61 -12.90 -17.04
CA GLN A 122 0.21 -13.28 -18.19
C GLN A 122 0.96 -12.07 -18.76
N GLN A 123 2.26 -12.26 -19.02
CA GLN A 123 3.09 -11.33 -19.76
C GLN A 123 4.09 -12.12 -20.62
N ASN A 124 4.24 -11.77 -21.89
CA ASN A 124 5.18 -12.42 -22.84
C ASN A 124 5.03 -13.95 -22.94
N GLY A 125 3.82 -14.49 -22.77
CA GLY A 125 3.56 -15.92 -22.82
C GLY A 125 3.84 -16.68 -21.51
N LYS A 126 4.38 -16.01 -20.49
CA LYS A 126 4.57 -16.57 -19.15
C LYS A 126 3.40 -16.20 -18.23
N THR A 127 2.86 -17.20 -17.55
CA THR A 127 1.78 -17.01 -16.56
C THR A 127 2.32 -17.18 -15.16
N LEU A 128 1.97 -16.24 -14.27
CA LEU A 128 2.27 -16.29 -12.85
C LEU A 128 1.00 -16.08 -12.02
N GLN A 129 0.96 -16.73 -10.87
CA GLN A 129 -0.13 -16.54 -9.91
C GLN A 129 0.17 -15.36 -9.00
N ALA A 130 -0.83 -14.50 -8.83
CA ALA A 130 -0.76 -13.38 -7.90
C ALA A 130 -1.91 -13.43 -6.89
N VAL A 131 -1.63 -13.03 -5.64
CA VAL A 131 -2.63 -12.98 -4.56
C VAL A 131 -2.62 -11.59 -3.94
N GLY A 132 -3.80 -11.00 -3.81
CA GLY A 132 -4.02 -9.73 -3.13
C GLY A 132 -4.88 -9.93 -1.88
N PHE A 133 -4.30 -9.68 -0.71
CA PHE A 133 -4.99 -9.80 0.56
C PHE A 133 -5.71 -8.51 0.94
N GLY A 134 -6.98 -8.61 1.32
CA GLY A 134 -7.79 -7.46 1.76
C GLY A 134 -8.26 -6.52 0.65
N ILE A 135 -7.94 -6.80 -0.61
CA ILE A 135 -8.27 -5.94 -1.77
C ILE A 135 -9.39 -6.49 -2.65
N GLY A 136 -9.95 -7.67 -2.31
CA GLY A 136 -10.98 -8.32 -3.12
C GLY A 136 -12.22 -7.45 -3.33
N LYS A 137 -12.71 -6.79 -2.27
CA LYS A 137 -13.87 -5.88 -2.39
C LYS A 137 -13.60 -4.63 -3.23
N LYS A 138 -12.36 -4.14 -3.21
CA LYS A 138 -11.96 -2.96 -4.01
C LYS A 138 -11.90 -3.29 -5.49
N TRP A 139 -11.38 -4.46 -5.84
CA TRP A 139 -11.03 -4.80 -7.21
C TRP A 139 -11.97 -5.84 -7.86
N GLY A 140 -12.75 -6.58 -7.06
CA GLY A 140 -13.61 -7.66 -7.56
C GLY A 140 -14.65 -7.23 -8.58
N ASP A 141 -15.21 -6.02 -8.44
CA ASP A 141 -16.19 -5.46 -9.37
C ASP A 141 -15.56 -4.64 -10.51
N ILE A 142 -14.24 -4.37 -10.44
CA ILE A 142 -13.53 -3.48 -11.36
C ILE A 142 -12.74 -4.27 -12.40
N LEU A 143 -12.10 -5.37 -11.97
CA LEU A 143 -11.23 -6.18 -12.81
C LEU A 143 -11.99 -7.34 -13.46
N ASN A 144 -11.59 -7.66 -14.68
CA ASN A 144 -12.14 -8.78 -15.45
C ASN A 144 -11.02 -9.54 -16.14
N ALA A 145 -11.27 -10.79 -16.46
CA ALA A 145 -10.41 -11.54 -17.37
C ALA A 145 -10.30 -10.82 -18.73
N GLY A 146 -9.09 -10.70 -19.25
CA GLY A 146 -8.75 -9.96 -20.45
C GLY A 146 -8.27 -8.54 -20.22
N ASP A 147 -8.48 -7.94 -19.04
CA ASP A 147 -7.98 -6.60 -18.72
C ASP A 147 -6.44 -6.56 -18.69
N LEU A 148 -5.89 -5.42 -19.10
CA LEU A 148 -4.49 -5.06 -18.89
C LEU A 148 -4.36 -4.24 -17.62
N VAL A 149 -3.34 -4.58 -16.84
CA VAL A 149 -3.07 -3.93 -15.55
C VAL A 149 -1.58 -3.70 -15.34
N ASP A 150 -1.25 -2.64 -14.64
CA ASP A 150 0.04 -2.47 -14.00
C ASP A 150 -0.07 -3.00 -12.57
N ILE A 151 0.89 -3.79 -12.13
CA ILE A 151 0.88 -4.37 -10.79
C ILE A 151 2.15 -4.04 -10.04
N VAL A 152 2.00 -3.70 -8.75
CA VAL A 152 3.09 -3.64 -7.78
C VAL A 152 2.94 -4.82 -6.83
N TYR A 153 4.05 -5.54 -6.63
CA TYR A 153 4.03 -6.79 -5.87
C TYR A 153 5.37 -7.07 -5.19
N ASP A 154 5.37 -7.91 -4.18
CA ASP A 154 6.53 -8.68 -3.75
C ASP A 154 6.47 -10.11 -4.29
N ILE A 155 7.63 -10.78 -4.36
CA ILE A 155 7.76 -12.16 -4.85
C ILE A 155 8.05 -13.10 -3.69
N GLY A 156 7.50 -14.32 -3.77
CA GLY A 156 7.77 -15.34 -2.77
C GLY A 156 7.43 -16.74 -3.30
N ILE A 157 7.69 -17.74 -2.48
CA ILE A 157 7.35 -19.12 -2.76
C ILE A 157 6.07 -19.49 -2.00
N ASN A 158 5.10 -20.03 -2.72
CA ASN A 158 3.97 -20.72 -2.13
C ASN A 158 4.25 -22.22 -2.13
N GLU A 159 4.25 -22.83 -0.97
CA GLU A 159 4.44 -24.28 -0.83
C GLU A 159 3.13 -24.94 -0.37
N TRP A 160 2.57 -25.78 -1.24
CA TRP A 160 1.35 -26.51 -0.98
C TRP A 160 1.45 -27.93 -1.53
N ASN A 161 1.12 -28.94 -0.73
CA ASN A 161 1.18 -30.36 -1.10
C ASN A 161 2.52 -30.76 -1.71
N ASN A 162 3.64 -30.34 -1.12
CA ASN A 162 5.02 -30.58 -1.57
C ASN A 162 5.32 -30.02 -2.97
N LYS A 163 4.51 -29.11 -3.48
CA LYS A 163 4.80 -28.32 -4.69
C LYS A 163 5.19 -26.91 -4.27
N LYS A 164 6.22 -26.40 -4.94
CA LYS A 164 6.68 -25.01 -4.75
C LYS A 164 6.39 -24.25 -6.03
N ASP A 165 5.63 -23.20 -5.92
CA ASP A 165 5.32 -22.30 -7.01
C ASP A 165 5.71 -20.86 -6.64
N ILE A 166 6.17 -20.09 -7.61
CA ILE A 166 6.39 -18.66 -7.43
C ILE A 166 5.03 -17.98 -7.33
N GLN A 167 4.84 -17.17 -6.31
CA GLN A 167 3.62 -16.41 -6.10
C GLN A 167 3.94 -14.93 -5.91
N LEU A 168 3.23 -14.09 -6.65
CA LEU A 168 3.28 -12.65 -6.49
C LEU A 168 2.30 -12.24 -5.39
N LYS A 169 2.73 -11.44 -4.43
CA LYS A 169 1.85 -10.84 -3.43
C LYS A 169 1.58 -9.40 -3.82
N ILE A 170 0.36 -9.13 -4.23
CA ILE A 170 -0.03 -7.83 -4.78
C ILE A 170 -0.05 -6.78 -3.68
N VAL A 171 0.65 -5.68 -3.89
CA VAL A 171 0.66 -4.48 -3.06
C VAL A 171 -0.35 -3.46 -3.60
N ASP A 172 -0.36 -3.24 -4.91
CA ASP A 172 -1.37 -2.40 -5.58
C ASP A 172 -1.55 -2.80 -7.06
N ILE A 173 -2.67 -2.36 -7.61
CA ILE A 173 -3.04 -2.59 -9.02
C ILE A 173 -3.49 -1.26 -9.60
N LYS A 174 -3.17 -1.04 -10.88
CA LYS A 174 -3.73 0.02 -11.69
C LYS A 174 -4.25 -0.60 -12.98
N LYS A 175 -5.53 -0.42 -13.27
CA LYS A 175 -6.14 -0.82 -14.54
C LYS A 175 -5.80 0.23 -15.60
N GLU A 176 -5.37 -0.21 -16.77
CA GLU A 176 -5.15 0.63 -17.95
C GLU A 176 -6.47 1.12 -18.58
#